data_540564f82eb064a20f3049f5d7078791
#
_entry.id   540564f82eb064a20f3049f5d7078791
#
_cell.length_a   1.000
_cell.length_b   1.000
_cell.length_c   1.000
_cell.angle_alpha   90.00
_cell.angle_beta   90.00
_cell.angle_gamma   90.00
#
_symmetry.space_group_name_H-M   'P 1'
#
loop_
_entity.id
_entity.type
_entity.pdbx_description
1 polymer ?
#
loop_
_entity_poly.entity_id
_entity_poly.type
_entity_poly.pdbx_seq_one_letter_code
_entity_poly.pdbx_strand_id
1 'polypeptide(L)'
;MGTREIEESISSHGNVSEVAVVGVENAIKGQCAVAFVILKNAALAANPEDAHKLEADIMKVVDHRLGPIGRPSHVYFVTALPKTRSGKLLRRSIQAICEGRDPGDLSVIEDPAALQQIRAVLVTA
;
A
#
# COMPACT_ATOMS: atom_id res chain seq x y z
N MET A 1 -7.91 15.42 1.46
CA MET A 1 -8.11 14.13 2.16
C MET A 1 -6.75 13.48 2.43
N GLY A 2 -6.51 13.11 3.67
CA GLY A 2 -5.21 12.55 4.05
C GLY A 2 -5.09 11.06 3.82
N THR A 3 -3.86 10.58 3.71
CA THR A 3 -3.59 9.15 3.52
C THR A 3 -4.09 8.30 4.69
N ARG A 4 -4.10 8.85 5.91
CA ARG A 4 -4.61 8.16 7.09
C ARG A 4 -6.09 7.78 6.96
N GLU A 5 -6.90 8.67 6.41
CA GLU A 5 -8.32 8.42 6.22
C GLU A 5 -8.53 7.28 5.22
N ILE A 6 -7.72 7.23 4.17
CA ILE A 6 -7.75 6.16 3.18
C ILE A 6 -7.32 4.83 3.85
N GLU A 7 -6.26 4.85 4.67
CA GLU A 7 -5.83 3.66 5.42
C GLU A 7 -6.95 3.13 6.30
N GLU A 8 -7.62 3.99 7.04
CA GLU A 8 -8.71 3.59 7.92
C GLU A 8 -9.86 2.97 7.14
N SER A 9 -10.19 3.53 5.99
CA SER A 9 -11.24 2.99 5.13
C SER A 9 -10.89 1.60 4.62
N ILE A 10 -9.67 1.41 4.12
CA ILE A 10 -9.22 0.12 3.62
C ILE A 10 -9.15 -0.91 4.75
N SER A 11 -8.67 -0.52 5.91
CA SER A 11 -8.54 -1.43 7.05
C SER A 11 -9.88 -1.94 7.57
N SER A 12 -10.98 -1.28 7.22
CA SER A 12 -12.32 -1.76 7.58
C SER A 12 -12.77 -2.96 6.74
N HIS A 13 -12.09 -3.27 5.65
CA HIS A 13 -12.39 -4.45 4.84
C HIS A 13 -12.03 -5.72 5.62
N GLY A 14 -12.93 -6.70 5.63
CA GLY A 14 -12.79 -7.88 6.48
C GLY A 14 -11.58 -8.76 6.20
N ASN A 15 -11.00 -8.68 4.99
CA ASN A 15 -9.85 -9.49 4.60
C ASN A 15 -8.51 -8.74 4.70
N VAL A 16 -8.52 -7.49 5.13
CA VAL A 16 -7.31 -6.69 5.28
C VAL A 16 -6.75 -6.85 6.69
N SER A 17 -5.51 -7.29 6.78
CA SER A 17 -4.77 -7.41 8.05
C SER A 17 -4.06 -6.11 8.39
N GLU A 18 -3.30 -5.57 7.43
CA GLU A 18 -2.61 -4.29 7.58
C GLU A 18 -2.63 -3.55 6.24
N VAL A 19 -2.48 -2.23 6.30
CA VAL A 19 -2.38 -1.40 5.11
C VAL A 19 -1.46 -0.22 5.36
N ALA A 20 -0.71 0.17 4.35
CA ALA A 20 0.05 1.40 4.33
C ALA A 20 -0.36 2.19 3.10
N VAL A 21 -0.78 3.43 3.28
CA VAL A 21 -1.10 4.33 2.18
C VAL A 21 -0.09 5.47 2.20
N VAL A 22 0.56 5.70 1.05
CA VAL A 22 1.53 6.78 0.91
C VAL A 22 1.11 7.72 -0.22
N GLY A 23 1.41 9.00 -0.06
CA GLY A 23 1.26 9.97 -1.13
C GLY A 23 2.48 9.92 -2.04
N VAL A 24 2.26 9.82 -3.33
CA VAL A 24 3.33 9.75 -4.33
C VAL A 24 3.19 10.90 -5.30
N GLU A 25 4.27 11.65 -5.52
CA GLU A 25 4.26 12.71 -6.50
C GLU A 25 4.31 12.16 -7.92
N ASN A 26 3.45 12.70 -8.76
CA ASN A 26 3.37 12.33 -10.17
C ASN A 26 3.40 13.60 -11.00
N ALA A 27 4.30 13.65 -11.98
CA ALA A 27 4.51 14.85 -12.81
C ALA A 27 3.27 15.26 -13.60
N ILE A 28 2.41 14.30 -13.93
CA ILE A 28 1.21 14.55 -14.75
C ILE A 28 -0.03 14.80 -13.90
N LYS A 29 -0.24 13.95 -12.88
CA LYS A 29 -1.46 13.97 -12.06
C LYS A 29 -1.32 14.75 -10.76
N GLY A 30 -0.13 15.24 -10.44
CA GLY A 30 0.16 15.80 -9.13
C GLY A 30 0.37 14.68 -8.11
N GLN A 31 -0.22 14.79 -6.93
CA GLN A 31 -0.04 13.79 -5.90
C GLN A 31 -1.10 12.69 -6.01
N CYS A 32 -0.67 11.43 -5.93
CA CYS A 32 -1.54 10.25 -5.93
C CYS A 32 -1.34 9.46 -4.64
N ALA A 33 -2.39 8.77 -4.20
CA ALA A 33 -2.28 7.83 -3.08
C ALA A 33 -2.06 6.42 -3.63
N VAL A 34 -1.14 5.68 -3.00
CA VAL A 34 -0.85 4.28 -3.33
C VAL A 34 -0.98 3.46 -2.07
N ALA A 35 -1.71 2.36 -2.13
CA ALA A 35 -1.96 1.49 -0.99
C ALA A 35 -1.20 0.17 -1.12
N PHE A 36 -0.56 -0.26 -0.02
CA PHE A 36 0.06 -1.57 0.10
C PHE A 36 -0.69 -2.33 1.18
N VAL A 37 -1.28 -3.46 0.82
CA VAL A 37 -2.23 -4.20 1.65
C VAL A 37 -1.69 -5.58 1.97
N ILE A 38 -1.73 -5.96 3.26
CA ILE A 38 -1.49 -7.32 3.70
C ILE A 38 -2.85 -7.95 3.96
N LEU A 39 -3.13 -9.06 3.31
CA LEU A 39 -4.38 -9.79 3.48
C LEU A 39 -4.28 -10.78 4.65
N LYS A 40 -5.41 -11.01 5.32
CA LYS A 40 -5.51 -12.05 6.34
C LYS A 40 -5.32 -13.44 5.72
N ASN A 41 -5.79 -13.61 4.48
CA ASN A 41 -5.61 -14.83 3.70
C ASN A 41 -5.02 -14.47 2.35
N ALA A 42 -3.73 -14.72 2.19
CA ALA A 42 -3.01 -14.39 0.96
C ALA A 42 -3.52 -15.17 -0.26
N ALA A 43 -4.17 -16.31 -0.05
CA ALA A 43 -4.74 -17.11 -1.14
C ALA A 43 -5.84 -16.36 -1.91
N LEU A 44 -6.46 -15.35 -1.30
CA LEU A 44 -7.49 -14.53 -1.94
C LEU A 44 -6.95 -13.68 -3.10
N ALA A 45 -5.64 -13.50 -3.19
CA ALA A 45 -4.99 -12.77 -4.25
C ALA A 45 -3.89 -13.62 -4.91
N ALA A 46 -4.05 -14.94 -4.90
CA ALA A 46 -3.04 -15.87 -5.39
C ALA A 46 -2.81 -15.77 -6.89
N ASN A 47 -3.82 -15.35 -7.66
CA ASN A 47 -3.68 -15.14 -9.10
C ASN A 47 -4.10 -13.71 -9.46
N PRO A 48 -3.68 -13.19 -10.64
CA PRO A 48 -3.97 -11.81 -11.02
C PRO A 48 -5.46 -11.48 -11.11
N GLU A 49 -6.29 -12.44 -11.51
CA GLU A 49 -7.73 -12.23 -11.63
C GLU A 49 -8.38 -12.02 -10.27
N ASP A 50 -8.05 -12.87 -9.29
CA ASP A 50 -8.57 -12.73 -7.93
C ASP A 50 -8.06 -11.47 -7.26
N ALA A 51 -6.79 -11.14 -7.46
CA ALA A 51 -6.21 -9.91 -6.94
C ALA A 51 -6.93 -8.67 -7.49
N HIS A 52 -7.27 -8.69 -8.78
CA HIS A 52 -7.98 -7.59 -9.42
C HIS A 52 -9.40 -7.43 -8.85
N LYS A 53 -10.10 -8.53 -8.63
CA LYS A 53 -11.44 -8.51 -8.01
C LYS A 53 -11.39 -7.97 -6.59
N LEU A 54 -10.38 -8.37 -5.83
CA LEU A 54 -10.23 -7.91 -4.45
C LEU A 54 -9.85 -6.43 -4.40
N GLU A 55 -9.02 -5.97 -5.33
CA GLU A 55 -8.72 -4.56 -5.47
C GLU A 55 -10.00 -3.75 -5.72
N ALA A 56 -10.85 -4.21 -6.63
CA ALA A 56 -12.12 -3.54 -6.91
C ALA A 56 -13.03 -3.51 -5.69
N ASP A 57 -13.04 -4.57 -4.91
CA ASP A 57 -13.81 -4.66 -3.68
C ASP A 57 -13.32 -3.65 -2.63
N ILE A 58 -12.02 -3.52 -2.48
CA ILE A 58 -11.41 -2.53 -1.60
C ILE A 58 -11.75 -1.11 -2.07
N MET A 59 -11.70 -0.86 -3.37
CA MET A 59 -12.07 0.44 -3.93
C MET A 59 -13.52 0.80 -3.62
N LYS A 60 -14.43 -0.18 -3.63
CA LYS A 60 -15.84 0.03 -3.25
C LYS A 60 -15.97 0.43 -1.79
N VAL A 61 -15.17 -0.16 -0.92
CA VAL A 61 -15.18 0.21 0.51
C VAL A 61 -14.75 1.65 0.69
N VAL A 62 -13.70 2.07 -0.02
CA VAL A 62 -13.23 3.46 0.02
C VAL A 62 -14.29 4.41 -0.52
N ASP A 63 -14.92 4.07 -1.66
CA ASP A 63 -15.98 4.88 -2.24
C ASP A 63 -17.14 5.07 -1.27
N HIS A 64 -17.53 4.01 -0.59
CA HIS A 64 -18.66 4.04 0.33
C HIS A 64 -18.39 4.97 1.51
N ARG A 65 -17.14 5.00 2.00
CA ARG A 65 -16.77 5.78 3.18
C ARG A 65 -16.32 7.20 2.87
N LEU A 66 -15.56 7.39 1.80
CA LEU A 66 -14.89 8.65 1.49
C LEU A 66 -15.33 9.26 0.15
N GLY A 67 -16.08 8.51 -0.66
CA GLY A 67 -16.41 8.93 -2.01
C GLY A 67 -15.27 8.67 -3.00
N PRO A 68 -15.51 8.92 -4.30
CA PRO A 68 -14.53 8.64 -5.35
C PRO A 68 -13.20 9.38 -5.19
N ILE A 69 -13.21 10.55 -4.57
CA ILE A 69 -11.99 11.35 -4.35
C ILE A 69 -11.00 10.62 -3.45
N GLY A 70 -11.48 9.77 -2.55
CA GLY A 70 -10.64 9.03 -1.62
C GLY A 70 -9.98 7.78 -2.20
N ARG A 71 -10.28 7.41 -3.44
CA ARG A 71 -9.69 6.20 -4.03
C ARG A 71 -8.20 6.33 -4.21
N PRO A 72 -7.39 5.32 -3.78
CA PRO A 72 -5.99 5.28 -4.16
C PRO A 72 -5.86 5.01 -5.66
N SER A 73 -4.75 5.45 -6.25
CA SER A 73 -4.47 5.17 -7.67
C SER A 73 -4.20 3.70 -7.92
N HIS A 74 -3.54 3.05 -6.96
CA HIS A 74 -3.19 1.64 -7.05
C HIS A 74 -3.30 0.98 -5.69
N VAL A 75 -3.65 -0.31 -5.70
CA VAL A 75 -3.61 -1.17 -4.51
C VAL A 75 -2.70 -2.35 -4.84
N TYR A 76 -1.64 -2.50 -4.07
CA TYR A 76 -0.71 -3.61 -4.20
C TYR A 76 -0.85 -4.54 -3.00
N PHE A 77 -0.81 -5.85 -3.25
CA PHE A 77 -0.87 -6.85 -2.20
C PHE A 77 0.53 -7.34 -1.87
N VAL A 78 0.89 -7.26 -0.59
CA VAL A 78 2.21 -7.66 -0.09
C VAL A 78 2.04 -8.56 1.12
N THR A 79 3.10 -9.25 1.53
CA THR A 79 3.06 -10.13 2.70
C THR A 79 3.67 -9.49 3.94
N ALA A 80 4.40 -8.40 3.77
CA ALA A 80 5.00 -7.67 4.87
C ALA A 80 5.14 -6.20 4.49
N LEU A 81 5.15 -5.34 5.50
CA LEU A 81 5.39 -3.91 5.35
C LEU A 81 6.70 -3.54 6.03
N PRO A 82 7.51 -2.62 5.44
CA PRO A 82 8.76 -2.19 6.07
C PRO A 82 8.49 -1.49 7.42
N LYS A 83 9.08 -2.03 8.47
CA LYS A 83 8.92 -1.48 9.83
C LYS A 83 10.26 -1.47 10.55
N THR A 84 10.38 -0.58 11.52
CA THR A 84 11.49 -0.62 12.47
C THR A 84 11.32 -1.81 13.41
N ARG A 85 12.37 -2.13 14.17
CA ARG A 85 12.32 -3.20 15.18
C ARG A 85 11.30 -2.94 16.26
N SER A 86 10.95 -1.68 16.49
CA SER A 86 9.90 -1.31 17.45
C SER A 86 8.50 -1.37 16.84
N GLY A 87 8.38 -1.72 15.57
CA GLY A 87 7.09 -1.87 14.91
C GLY A 87 6.57 -0.62 14.21
N LYS A 88 7.39 0.42 14.08
CA LYS A 88 6.98 1.66 13.40
C LYS A 88 7.06 1.49 11.90
N LEU A 89 5.96 1.78 11.20
CA LEU A 89 5.89 1.71 9.74
C LEU A 89 6.77 2.79 9.10
N LEU A 90 7.57 2.40 8.12
CA LEU A 90 8.50 3.28 7.42
C LEU A 90 7.86 3.87 6.16
N ARG A 91 6.85 4.72 6.34
CA ARG A 91 6.10 5.31 5.21
C ARG A 91 6.97 6.13 4.27
N ARG A 92 7.93 6.88 4.80
CA ARG A 92 8.82 7.71 3.96
C ARG A 92 9.69 6.86 3.04
N SER A 93 10.14 5.70 3.53
CA SER A 93 10.94 4.79 2.72
C SER A 93 10.10 4.19 1.59
N ILE A 94 8.86 3.81 1.89
CA ILE A 94 7.92 3.31 0.86
C ILE A 94 7.66 4.40 -0.18
N GLN A 95 7.38 5.61 0.26
CA GLN A 95 7.13 6.75 -0.61
C GLN A 95 8.33 7.02 -1.53
N ALA A 96 9.52 7.02 -0.97
CA ALA A 96 10.74 7.25 -1.74
C ALA A 96 10.93 6.21 -2.83
N ILE A 97 10.69 4.95 -2.53
CA ILE A 97 10.78 3.87 -3.53
C ILE A 97 9.75 4.07 -4.64
N CYS A 98 8.51 4.43 -4.29
CA CYS A 98 7.47 4.70 -5.28
C CYS A 98 7.86 5.84 -6.22
N GLU A 99 8.59 6.83 -5.72
CA GLU A 99 9.01 8.00 -6.48
C GLU A 99 10.36 7.81 -7.16
N GLY A 100 10.98 6.64 -7.03
CA GLY A 100 12.29 6.37 -7.62
C GLY A 100 13.45 7.05 -6.88
N ARG A 101 13.25 7.45 -5.62
CA ARG A 101 14.27 8.09 -4.79
C ARG A 101 14.93 7.10 -3.85
N ASP A 102 16.04 7.52 -3.25
CA ASP A 102 16.73 6.76 -2.22
C ASP A 102 15.83 6.64 -0.99
N PRO A 103 15.58 5.41 -0.50
CA PRO A 103 14.73 5.21 0.69
C PRO A 103 15.35 5.69 2.00
N GLY A 104 16.60 6.10 2.01
CA GLY A 104 17.29 6.59 3.20
C GLY A 104 17.99 5.52 4.00
N ASP A 105 18.19 5.78 5.28
CA ASP A 105 18.88 4.84 6.17
C ASP A 105 17.99 3.64 6.49
N LEU A 106 18.42 2.46 6.05
CA LEU A 106 17.70 1.21 6.25
C LEU A 106 18.25 0.37 7.39
N SER A 107 19.21 0.90 8.17
CA SER A 107 19.82 0.16 9.27
C SER A 107 18.83 -0.17 10.39
N VAL A 108 17.74 0.58 10.49
CA VAL A 108 16.72 0.38 11.51
C VAL A 108 15.58 -0.56 11.07
N ILE A 109 15.60 -1.00 9.83
CA ILE A 109 14.55 -1.87 9.32
C ILE A 109 14.69 -3.28 9.91
N GLU A 110 13.56 -3.85 10.37
CA GLU A 110 13.54 -5.18 10.96
C GLU A 110 13.81 -6.26 9.92
N ASP A 111 13.12 -6.17 8.78
CA ASP A 111 13.24 -7.16 7.71
C ASP A 111 13.44 -6.47 6.35
N PRO A 112 14.64 -6.51 5.79
CA PRO A 112 14.90 -5.92 4.49
C PRO A 112 14.08 -6.53 3.35
N ALA A 113 13.63 -7.77 3.50
CA ALA A 113 12.81 -8.42 2.48
C ALA A 113 11.48 -7.70 2.24
N ALA A 114 10.93 -7.05 3.27
CA ALA A 114 9.71 -6.26 3.13
C ALA A 114 9.89 -5.12 2.13
N LEU A 115 11.03 -4.45 2.18
CA LEU A 115 11.33 -3.37 1.25
C LEU A 115 11.56 -3.87 -0.17
N GLN A 116 12.21 -5.03 -0.31
CA GLN A 116 12.41 -5.66 -1.62
C GLN A 116 11.08 -6.03 -2.25
N GLN A 117 10.12 -6.50 -1.48
CA GLN A 117 8.79 -6.83 -1.97
C GLN A 117 8.06 -5.59 -2.51
N ILE A 118 8.19 -4.44 -1.84
CA ILE A 118 7.63 -3.18 -2.32
C ILE A 118 8.18 -2.86 -3.72
N ARG A 119 9.49 -2.98 -3.90
CA ARG A 119 10.12 -2.75 -5.20
C ARG A 119 9.61 -3.73 -6.26
N ALA A 120 9.47 -5.00 -5.89
CA ALA A 120 9.03 -6.05 -6.81
C ALA A 120 7.61 -5.79 -7.32
N VAL A 121 6.67 -5.44 -6.46
CA VAL A 121 5.29 -5.20 -6.89
C VAL A 121 5.18 -3.96 -7.77
N LEU A 122 6.02 -2.96 -7.56
CA LEU A 122 6.02 -1.76 -8.40
C LEU A 122 6.53 -2.04 -9.81
N VAL A 123 7.49 -2.95 -9.94
CA VAL A 123 8.06 -3.33 -11.25
C VAL A 123 7.09 -4.20 -12.06
N THR A 124 6.35 -5.10 -11.38
CA THR A 124 5.44 -6.03 -12.06
C THR A 124 4.05 -5.44 -12.32
N ALA A 125 3.75 -4.31 -11.74
CA ALA A 125 2.43 -3.69 -11.85
C ALA A 125 2.20 -2.99 -13.20
#